data_351cf5a0b9c79302851afd6f80116f06
#
_entry.id   351cf5a0b9c79302851afd6f80116f06
#
_cell.length_a   1.000
_cell.length_b   1.000
_cell.length_c   1.000
_cell.angle_alpha   90.00
_cell.angle_beta   90.00
_cell.angle_gamma   90.00
#
_symmetry.space_group_name_H-M   'P 1'
#
loop_
_entity.id
_entity.type
_entity.pdbx_description
1 polymer ?
#
loop_
_entity_poly.entity_id
_entity_poly.type
_entity_poly.pdbx_seq_one_letter_code
_entity_poly.pdbx_strand_id
1 'polypeptide(L)'
;GRAFHSAIDSLLNTLSSYGKVGLASVFVALLFFLAFRLARRHLLIRALRMTRISVPEFKRLLESDTPYVVYDVRAAASRERDGTIPGALPWSLDDTQRPEAVASPDTQVIVYCDCPTEYSAAKVARHLQRAGFTRVRPLHGGIEAWIAAGHHLERPTFRSDSAKVRCS
;
A
#
# COMPACT_ATOMS: atom_id res chain seq x y z
N GLY A 1 -24.13 -9.83 -62.31
CA GLY A 1 -24.50 -9.31 -60.96
C GLY A 1 -24.21 -10.24 -59.78
N ARG A 2 -24.24 -11.55 -59.95
CA ARG A 2 -24.09 -12.51 -58.81
C ARG A 2 -22.66 -12.63 -58.25
N ALA A 3 -21.65 -12.59 -59.11
CA ALA A 3 -20.24 -12.72 -58.71
C ALA A 3 -19.75 -11.50 -57.89
N PHE A 4 -20.34 -10.31 -58.09
CA PHE A 4 -19.97 -9.11 -57.39
C PHE A 4 -20.54 -9.08 -55.96
N HIS A 5 -21.77 -9.58 -55.77
CA HIS A 5 -22.37 -9.72 -54.44
C HIS A 5 -21.65 -10.73 -53.55
N SER A 6 -21.26 -11.88 -54.12
CA SER A 6 -20.53 -12.88 -53.34
C SER A 6 -19.13 -12.41 -52.90
N ALA A 7 -18.48 -11.57 -53.68
CA ALA A 7 -17.19 -11.00 -53.32
C ALA A 7 -17.33 -9.96 -52.19
N ILE A 8 -18.39 -9.14 -52.21
CA ILE A 8 -18.67 -8.18 -51.14
C ILE A 8 -19.02 -8.88 -49.80
N ASP A 9 -19.89 -9.91 -49.90
CA ASP A 9 -20.29 -10.68 -48.70
C ASP A 9 -19.11 -11.40 -48.07
N SER A 10 -18.19 -11.95 -48.88
CA SER A 10 -16.98 -12.57 -48.35
C SER A 10 -16.01 -11.58 -47.70
N LEU A 11 -15.87 -10.39 -48.26
CA LEU A 11 -15.06 -9.32 -47.68
C LEU A 11 -15.66 -8.81 -46.36
N LEU A 12 -16.97 -8.59 -46.30
CA LEU A 12 -17.65 -8.14 -45.07
C LEU A 12 -17.57 -9.21 -43.97
N ASN A 13 -17.73 -10.49 -44.30
CA ASN A 13 -17.57 -11.58 -43.32
C ASN A 13 -16.14 -11.72 -42.83
N THR A 14 -15.17 -11.56 -43.71
CA THR A 14 -13.74 -11.60 -43.34
C THR A 14 -13.38 -10.44 -42.42
N LEU A 15 -13.78 -9.22 -42.76
CA LEU A 15 -13.59 -8.02 -41.94
C LEU A 15 -14.29 -8.13 -40.57
N SER A 16 -15.52 -8.66 -40.54
CA SER A 16 -16.24 -8.88 -39.28
C SER A 16 -15.59 -9.95 -38.39
N SER A 17 -15.01 -10.98 -39.02
CA SER A 17 -14.28 -12.02 -38.31
C SER A 17 -12.97 -11.53 -37.69
N TYR A 18 -12.20 -10.73 -38.43
CA TYR A 18 -11.00 -10.07 -37.90
C TYR A 18 -11.33 -9.07 -36.80
N GLY A 19 -12.43 -8.32 -36.91
CA GLY A 19 -12.91 -7.41 -35.89
C GLY A 19 -13.27 -8.14 -34.58
N LYS A 20 -13.95 -9.29 -34.67
CA LYS A 20 -14.28 -10.11 -33.48
C LYS A 20 -13.04 -10.72 -32.82
N VAL A 21 -12.10 -11.24 -33.60
CA VAL A 21 -10.84 -11.79 -33.09
C VAL A 21 -9.98 -10.69 -32.48
N GLY A 22 -9.89 -9.53 -33.11
CA GLY A 22 -9.18 -8.37 -32.57
C GLY A 22 -9.77 -7.89 -31.26
N LEU A 23 -11.09 -7.76 -31.16
CA LEU A 23 -11.77 -7.37 -29.94
C LEU A 23 -11.59 -8.42 -28.82
N ALA A 24 -11.68 -9.70 -29.15
CA ALA A 24 -11.44 -10.78 -28.19
C ALA A 24 -10.00 -10.80 -27.68
N SER A 25 -9.01 -10.56 -28.54
CA SER A 25 -7.60 -10.52 -28.12
C SER A 25 -7.29 -9.32 -27.20
N VAL A 26 -7.87 -8.15 -27.47
CA VAL A 26 -7.77 -6.99 -26.58
C VAL A 26 -8.42 -7.26 -25.23
N PHE A 27 -9.59 -7.91 -25.23
CA PHE A 27 -10.28 -8.26 -23.99
C PHE A 27 -9.48 -9.27 -23.16
N VAL A 28 -8.92 -10.29 -23.78
CA VAL A 28 -8.05 -11.29 -23.12
C VAL A 28 -6.79 -10.63 -22.57
N ALA A 29 -6.15 -9.73 -23.33
CA ALA A 29 -4.98 -8.99 -22.87
C ALA A 29 -5.31 -8.10 -21.65
N LEU A 30 -6.47 -7.44 -21.66
CA LEU A 30 -6.93 -6.63 -20.54
C LEU A 30 -7.20 -7.47 -19.29
N LEU A 31 -7.86 -8.62 -19.45
CA LEU A 31 -8.09 -9.56 -18.34
C LEU A 31 -6.77 -10.09 -17.77
N PHE A 32 -5.83 -10.45 -18.63
CA PHE A 32 -4.50 -10.90 -18.21
C PHE A 32 -3.75 -9.80 -17.48
N PHE A 33 -3.77 -8.58 -17.99
CA PHE A 33 -3.16 -7.41 -17.33
C PHE A 33 -3.78 -7.16 -15.95
N LEU A 34 -5.10 -7.22 -15.86
CA LEU A 34 -5.82 -7.03 -14.59
C LEU A 34 -5.49 -8.15 -13.58
N ALA A 35 -5.51 -9.39 -14.03
CA ALA A 35 -5.15 -10.55 -13.22
C ALA A 35 -3.69 -10.48 -12.75
N PHE A 36 -2.76 -10.10 -13.63
CA PHE A 36 -1.35 -9.92 -13.29
C PHE A 36 -1.16 -8.79 -12.25
N ARG A 37 -1.86 -7.67 -12.44
CA ARG A 37 -1.83 -6.56 -11.49
C ARG A 37 -2.37 -6.97 -10.11
N LEU A 38 -3.47 -7.71 -10.07
CA LEU A 38 -4.04 -8.24 -8.83
C LEU A 38 -3.13 -9.29 -8.18
N ALA A 39 -2.56 -10.20 -8.97
CA ALA A 39 -1.63 -11.22 -8.47
C ALA A 39 -0.36 -10.59 -7.86
N ARG A 40 0.24 -9.60 -8.51
CA ARG A 40 1.38 -8.85 -7.95
C ARG A 40 1.02 -8.19 -6.62
N ARG A 41 -0.18 -7.62 -6.52
CA ARG A 41 -0.71 -7.03 -5.29
C ARG A 41 -0.83 -8.07 -4.17
N HIS A 42 -1.44 -9.22 -4.47
CA HIS A 42 -1.61 -10.31 -3.52
C HIS A 42 -0.29 -10.95 -3.07
N LEU A 43 0.66 -11.13 -3.98
CA LEU A 43 1.98 -11.67 -3.65
C LEU A 43 2.76 -10.74 -2.72
N LEU A 44 2.70 -9.42 -2.93
CA LEU A 44 3.32 -8.45 -2.03
C LEU A 44 2.71 -8.51 -0.62
N ILE A 45 1.39 -8.57 -0.52
CA ILE A 45 0.68 -8.66 0.76
C ILE A 45 0.98 -9.99 1.45
N ARG A 46 1.06 -11.10 0.70
CA ARG A 46 1.41 -12.43 1.25
C ARG A 46 2.84 -12.48 1.77
N ALA A 47 3.80 -11.91 1.06
CA ALA A 47 5.20 -11.86 1.51
C ALA A 47 5.37 -11.11 2.83
N LEU A 48 4.47 -10.16 3.13
CA LEU A 48 4.48 -9.37 4.37
C LEU A 48 3.51 -9.91 5.45
N ARG A 49 2.73 -10.96 5.13
CA ARG A 49 1.74 -11.52 6.08
C ARG A 49 2.35 -11.99 7.40
N MET A 50 3.58 -12.50 7.35
CA MET A 50 4.28 -13.02 8.54
C MET A 50 4.90 -11.91 9.41
N THR A 51 4.94 -10.67 8.93
CA THR A 51 5.59 -9.54 9.61
C THR A 51 4.61 -8.45 10.07
N ARG A 52 3.30 -8.66 9.92
CA ARG A 52 2.29 -7.69 10.37
C ARG A 52 2.21 -7.61 11.88
N ILE A 53 1.91 -6.42 12.41
CA ILE A 53 1.62 -6.22 13.82
C ILE A 53 0.11 -6.05 14.01
N SER A 54 -0.48 -6.74 14.97
CA SER A 54 -1.88 -6.54 15.34
C SER A 54 -2.04 -5.30 16.22
N VAL A 55 -3.26 -4.72 16.30
CA VAL A 55 -3.53 -3.56 17.16
C VAL A 55 -3.20 -3.84 18.65
N PRO A 56 -3.59 -4.99 19.24
CA PRO A 56 -3.22 -5.29 20.63
C PRO A 56 -1.70 -5.43 20.85
N GLU A 57 -0.98 -5.99 19.88
CA GLU A 57 0.48 -6.10 19.96
C GLU A 57 1.15 -4.74 19.81
N PHE A 58 0.63 -3.90 18.89
CA PHE A 58 1.13 -2.55 18.73
C PHE A 58 0.88 -1.70 19.97
N LYS A 59 -0.29 -1.83 20.62
CA LYS A 59 -0.55 -1.16 21.91
C LYS A 59 0.46 -1.54 22.98
N ARG A 60 0.78 -2.82 23.11
CA ARG A 60 1.83 -3.29 24.03
C ARG A 60 3.21 -2.72 23.68
N LEU A 61 3.53 -2.58 22.39
CA LEU A 61 4.77 -1.97 21.95
C LEU A 61 4.84 -0.48 22.37
N LEU A 62 3.72 0.26 22.24
CA LEU A 62 3.64 1.67 22.67
C LEU A 62 3.85 1.84 24.19
N GLU A 63 3.53 0.83 24.98
CA GLU A 63 3.65 0.81 26.43
C GLU A 63 5.00 0.24 26.90
N SER A 64 5.82 -0.29 25.98
CA SER A 64 7.15 -0.85 26.27
C SER A 64 8.25 0.20 26.13
N ASP A 65 9.41 -0.08 26.74
CA ASP A 65 10.62 0.74 26.57
C ASP A 65 11.37 0.45 25.25
N THR A 66 10.81 -0.44 24.40
CA THR A 66 11.43 -0.79 23.12
C THR A 66 11.39 0.42 22.18
N PRO A 67 12.52 0.81 21.56
CA PRO A 67 12.54 1.92 20.61
C PRO A 67 11.72 1.58 19.36
N TYR A 68 10.79 2.46 19.03
CA TYR A 68 9.94 2.31 17.86
C TYR A 68 9.75 3.64 17.12
N VAL A 69 9.39 3.55 15.84
CA VAL A 69 8.93 4.66 15.00
C VAL A 69 7.67 4.24 14.28
N VAL A 70 6.70 5.15 14.17
CA VAL A 70 5.42 4.92 13.49
C VAL A 70 5.33 5.83 12.29
N TYR A 71 5.04 5.29 11.11
CA TYR A 71 4.86 6.06 9.87
C TYR A 71 3.43 5.99 9.38
N ASP A 72 2.85 7.17 9.13
CA ASP A 72 1.57 7.35 8.46
C ASP A 72 1.79 7.60 6.96
N VAL A 73 1.44 6.63 6.13
CA VAL A 73 1.59 6.72 4.66
C VAL A 73 0.32 7.15 3.93
N ARG A 74 -0.67 7.65 4.66
CA ARG A 74 -1.88 8.25 4.09
C ARG A 74 -1.59 9.60 3.44
N ALA A 75 -2.52 10.04 2.59
CA ALA A 75 -2.47 11.39 2.03
C ALA A 75 -2.54 12.47 3.14
N ALA A 76 -1.92 13.62 2.93
CA ALA A 76 -1.94 14.73 3.88
C ALA A 76 -3.38 15.15 4.25
N ALA A 77 -4.26 15.25 3.25
CA ALA A 77 -5.67 15.58 3.47
C ALA A 77 -6.42 14.57 4.38
N SER A 78 -6.09 13.27 4.30
CA SER A 78 -6.68 12.26 5.20
C SER A 78 -6.18 12.44 6.63
N ARG A 79 -4.90 12.74 6.81
CA ARG A 79 -4.32 13.00 8.14
C ARG A 79 -4.91 14.24 8.80
N GLU A 80 -5.08 15.32 8.04
CA GLU A 80 -5.65 16.57 8.53
C GLU A 80 -7.12 16.41 8.93
N ARG A 81 -7.90 15.66 8.13
CA ARG A 81 -9.32 15.43 8.38
C ARG A 81 -9.58 14.51 9.56
N ASP A 82 -8.90 13.37 9.61
CA ASP A 82 -9.22 12.27 10.51
C ASP A 82 -8.29 12.21 11.74
N GLY A 83 -7.14 12.89 11.69
CA GLY A 83 -6.08 12.75 12.69
C GLY A 83 -5.12 11.60 12.38
N THR A 84 -4.15 11.36 13.27
CA THR A 84 -3.09 10.36 13.17
C THR A 84 -3.00 9.52 14.44
N ILE A 85 -2.44 8.32 14.35
CA ILE A 85 -2.05 7.57 15.55
C ILE A 85 -1.03 8.40 16.34
N PRO A 86 -1.13 8.46 17.69
CA PRO A 86 -0.22 9.26 18.51
C PRO A 86 1.25 9.00 18.20
N GLY A 87 2.00 10.08 17.97
CA GLY A 87 3.42 10.01 17.67
C GLY A 87 3.78 9.53 16.26
N ALA A 88 2.80 9.36 15.36
CA ALA A 88 3.08 8.94 13.99
C ALA A 88 3.68 10.09 13.16
N LEU A 89 4.72 9.75 12.40
CA LEU A 89 5.38 10.65 11.46
C LEU A 89 4.80 10.47 10.05
N PRO A 90 4.59 11.55 9.30
CA PRO A 90 4.14 11.46 7.93
C PRO A 90 5.23 10.85 7.03
N TRP A 91 4.83 9.96 6.11
CA TRP A 91 5.70 9.40 5.09
C TRP A 91 5.02 9.44 3.72
N SER A 92 5.70 10.02 2.73
CA SER A 92 5.20 10.01 1.34
C SER A 92 5.55 8.68 0.65
N LEU A 93 4.62 8.17 -0.17
CA LEU A 93 4.86 6.98 -1.01
C LEU A 93 5.97 7.18 -2.06
N ASP A 94 6.24 8.44 -2.41
CA ASP A 94 7.25 8.84 -3.38
C ASP A 94 8.59 9.18 -2.71
N ASP A 95 8.63 9.17 -1.37
CA ASP A 95 9.86 9.40 -0.63
C ASP A 95 10.75 8.15 -0.71
N THR A 96 11.91 8.33 -1.35
CA THR A 96 12.91 7.28 -1.53
C THR A 96 14.09 7.41 -0.58
N GLN A 97 14.08 8.43 0.28
CA GLN A 97 15.17 8.69 1.21
C GLN A 97 15.11 7.75 2.41
N ARG A 98 16.25 7.53 3.03
CA ARG A 98 16.32 6.81 4.30
C ARG A 98 15.72 7.70 5.38
N PRO A 99 14.78 7.19 6.21
CA PRO A 99 14.18 8.00 7.27
C PRO A 99 15.22 8.44 8.30
N GLU A 100 15.38 9.73 8.46
CA GLU A 100 16.31 10.32 9.46
C GLU A 100 15.89 9.99 10.89
N ALA A 101 14.61 9.76 11.12
CA ALA A 101 14.05 9.47 12.44
C ALA A 101 14.40 8.08 13.00
N VAL A 102 15.04 7.22 12.21
CA VAL A 102 15.38 5.86 12.65
C VAL A 102 16.87 5.76 12.93
N ALA A 103 17.24 5.81 14.20
CA ALA A 103 18.62 5.83 14.66
C ALA A 103 19.37 4.49 14.44
N SER A 104 18.63 3.36 14.41
CA SER A 104 19.20 2.02 14.27
C SER A 104 18.42 1.15 13.31
N PRO A 105 19.07 0.30 12.49
CA PRO A 105 18.40 -0.69 11.65
C PRO A 105 17.47 -1.66 12.41
N ASP A 106 17.72 -1.86 13.70
CA ASP A 106 16.95 -2.76 14.56
C ASP A 106 15.77 -2.09 15.28
N THR A 107 15.57 -0.77 15.09
CA THR A 107 14.39 -0.06 15.60
C THR A 107 13.12 -0.67 15.04
N GLN A 108 12.10 -0.87 15.88
CA GLN A 108 10.78 -1.31 15.43
C GLN A 108 10.13 -0.22 14.58
N VAL A 109 9.86 -0.51 13.33
CA VAL A 109 9.21 0.44 12.42
C VAL A 109 7.80 -0.05 12.10
N ILE A 110 6.80 0.70 12.52
CA ILE A 110 5.39 0.41 12.25
C ILE A 110 4.91 1.33 11.15
N VAL A 111 4.26 0.77 10.13
CA VAL A 111 3.74 1.53 8.98
C VAL A 111 2.25 1.27 8.86
N TYR A 112 1.43 2.31 8.71
CA TYR A 112 0.01 2.14 8.51
C TYR A 112 -0.55 3.03 7.39
N CYS A 113 -1.70 2.61 6.84
CA CYS A 113 -2.46 3.34 5.83
C CYS A 113 -3.97 3.22 6.10
N ASP A 114 -4.76 3.82 5.23
CA ASP A 114 -6.24 3.73 5.20
C ASP A 114 -6.77 2.76 4.13
N CYS A 115 -5.89 2.08 3.38
CA CYS A 115 -6.36 1.18 2.34
C CYS A 115 -6.77 -0.20 2.92
N PRO A 116 -7.92 -0.76 2.49
CA PRO A 116 -8.42 -2.06 2.99
C PRO A 116 -7.46 -3.23 2.79
N THR A 117 -6.56 -3.10 1.82
CA THR A 117 -5.56 -4.13 1.47
C THR A 117 -4.18 -3.85 2.06
N GLU A 118 -4.00 -2.76 2.82
CA GLU A 118 -2.72 -2.32 3.40
C GLU A 118 -1.58 -2.20 2.35
N TYR A 119 -1.94 -2.05 1.08
CA TYR A 119 -0.98 -2.06 -0.04
C TYR A 119 0.07 -0.95 0.09
N SER A 120 -0.35 0.25 0.45
CA SER A 120 0.54 1.41 0.60
C SER A 120 1.53 1.20 1.75
N ALA A 121 1.05 0.73 2.91
CA ALA A 121 1.90 0.39 4.05
C ALA A 121 2.88 -0.74 3.71
N ALA A 122 2.42 -1.78 3.00
CA ALA A 122 3.24 -2.89 2.56
C ALA A 122 4.34 -2.46 1.55
N LYS A 123 4.03 -1.53 0.64
CA LYS A 123 5.00 -0.97 -0.31
C LYS A 123 6.11 -0.22 0.41
N VAL A 124 5.75 0.65 1.36
CA VAL A 124 6.71 1.41 2.17
C VAL A 124 7.52 0.47 3.07
N ALA A 125 6.88 -0.47 3.75
CA ALA A 125 7.59 -1.44 4.58
C ALA A 125 8.66 -2.21 3.79
N ARG A 126 8.34 -2.63 2.56
CA ARG A 126 9.31 -3.29 1.68
C ARG A 126 10.45 -2.36 1.23
N HIS A 127 10.16 -1.08 1.00
CA HIS A 127 11.18 -0.08 0.70
C HIS A 127 12.16 0.06 1.87
N LEU A 128 11.65 0.21 3.08
CA LEU A 128 12.45 0.32 4.30
C LEU A 128 13.29 -0.95 4.57
N GLN A 129 12.72 -2.14 4.34
CA GLN A 129 13.48 -3.39 4.45
C GLN A 129 14.66 -3.45 3.47
N ARG A 130 14.47 -2.96 2.23
CA ARG A 130 15.57 -2.87 1.24
C ARG A 130 16.60 -1.82 1.63
N ALA A 131 16.21 -0.79 2.37
CA ALA A 131 17.11 0.21 2.93
C ALA A 131 17.87 -0.27 4.18
N GLY A 132 17.67 -1.55 4.58
CA GLY A 132 18.42 -2.20 5.66
C GLY A 132 17.70 -2.25 7.00
N PHE A 133 16.44 -1.82 7.10
CA PHE A 133 15.67 -1.95 8.34
C PHE A 133 15.13 -3.38 8.50
N THR A 134 15.47 -4.05 9.60
CA THR A 134 15.15 -5.47 9.80
C THR A 134 13.77 -5.69 10.40
N ARG A 135 13.25 -4.74 11.19
CA ARG A 135 12.03 -4.86 11.98
C ARG A 135 10.90 -3.94 11.52
N VAL A 136 10.56 -4.02 10.23
CA VAL A 136 9.47 -3.21 9.64
C VAL A 136 8.20 -4.03 9.57
N ARG A 137 7.11 -3.53 10.16
CA ARG A 137 5.85 -4.26 10.29
C ARG A 137 4.65 -3.36 9.94
N PRO A 138 3.87 -3.68 8.89
CA PRO A 138 2.60 -3.02 8.63
C PRO A 138 1.59 -3.30 9.74
N LEU A 139 0.81 -2.28 10.13
CA LEU A 139 -0.31 -2.43 11.06
C LEU A 139 -1.46 -3.15 10.38
N HIS A 140 -1.87 -4.28 10.94
CA HIS A 140 -2.98 -5.07 10.40
C HIS A 140 -4.30 -4.31 10.52
N GLY A 141 -5.01 -4.15 9.38
CA GLY A 141 -6.22 -3.36 9.27
C GLY A 141 -6.01 -1.84 9.30
N GLY A 142 -4.74 -1.39 9.34
CA GLY A 142 -4.38 0.03 9.25
C GLY A 142 -5.03 0.90 10.33
N ILE A 143 -5.33 2.16 9.96
CA ILE A 143 -5.94 3.11 10.88
C ILE A 143 -7.38 2.72 11.27
N GLU A 144 -8.12 2.05 10.37
CA GLU A 144 -9.49 1.62 10.66
C GLU A 144 -9.54 0.61 11.80
N ALA A 145 -8.60 -0.35 11.82
CA ALA A 145 -8.51 -1.31 12.92
C ALA A 145 -8.13 -0.64 14.25
N TRP A 146 -7.30 0.40 14.21
CA TRP A 146 -6.95 1.21 15.38
C TRP A 146 -8.17 1.90 15.97
N ILE A 147 -8.97 2.56 15.12
CA ILE A 147 -10.22 3.24 15.50
C ILE A 147 -11.26 2.21 16.01
N ALA A 148 -11.43 1.10 15.29
CA ALA A 148 -12.38 0.04 15.68
C ALA A 148 -12.05 -0.59 17.04
N ALA A 149 -10.77 -0.59 17.43
CA ALA A 149 -10.33 -1.02 18.76
C ALA A 149 -10.56 0.04 19.85
N GLY A 150 -11.20 1.18 19.54
CA GLY A 150 -11.54 2.25 20.51
C GLY A 150 -10.38 3.17 20.88
N HIS A 151 -9.30 3.17 20.12
CA HIS A 151 -8.16 4.04 20.39
C HIS A 151 -8.34 5.42 19.76
N HIS A 152 -7.89 6.47 20.46
CA HIS A 152 -7.99 7.84 19.99
C HIS A 152 -6.94 8.14 18.91
N LEU A 153 -7.24 9.18 18.13
CA LEU A 153 -6.33 9.79 17.18
C LEU A 153 -5.92 11.18 17.67
N GLU A 154 -4.71 11.59 17.36
CA GLU A 154 -4.23 12.95 17.59
C GLU A 154 -4.36 13.78 16.32
N ARG A 155 -4.65 15.07 16.46
CA ARG A 155 -4.53 16.00 15.35
C ARG A 155 -3.06 16.19 15.02
N PRO A 156 -2.68 16.14 13.73
CA PRO A 156 -1.29 16.36 13.35
C PRO A 156 -0.88 17.75 13.80
N THR A 157 -0.01 17.83 14.82
CA THR A 157 0.67 19.07 15.15
C THR A 157 1.81 19.21 14.16
N PHE A 158 1.72 20.15 13.24
CA PHE A 158 2.84 20.54 12.38
C PHE A 158 3.95 21.17 13.25
N ARG A 159 4.69 20.35 13.96
CA ARG A 159 5.98 20.72 14.50
C ARG A 159 7.04 20.20 13.54
N SER A 160 7.66 21.12 12.84
CA SER A 160 8.86 20.89 12.03
C SER A 160 10.11 20.56 12.89
N ASP A 161 9.91 20.24 14.17
CA ASP A 161 11.01 19.94 15.08
C ASP A 161 10.76 18.65 15.85
N SER A 162 11.76 17.79 15.76
CA SER A 162 12.09 16.71 16.68
C SER A 162 11.32 15.40 16.50
N ALA A 163 11.92 14.52 15.71
CA ALA A 163 11.86 13.10 15.98
C ALA A 163 12.19 12.84 17.44
N LYS A 164 11.16 12.66 18.27
CA LYS A 164 11.35 12.25 19.65
C LYS A 164 11.65 10.75 19.65
N VAL A 165 12.90 10.42 19.28
CA VAL A 165 13.48 9.13 19.65
C VAL A 165 13.50 9.15 21.17
N ARG A 166 12.61 8.42 21.83
CA ARG A 166 12.74 8.10 23.23
C ARG A 166 13.89 7.13 23.37
N CYS A 167 15.10 7.68 23.45
CA CYS A 167 16.24 7.00 24.06
C CYS A 167 16.23 7.40 25.55
N SER A 168 15.94 6.44 26.39
CA SER A 168 16.34 6.45 27.81
C SER A 168 17.45 5.47 27.99
#